data_1d669118f62069c91b44cf873946156f
#
_entry.id   1d669118f62069c91b44cf873946156f
#
_cell.length_a   1.000
_cell.length_b   1.000
_cell.length_c   1.000
_cell.angle_alpha   90.00
_cell.angle_beta   90.00
_cell.angle_gamma   90.00
#
_symmetry.space_group_name_H-M   'P 1'
#
loop_
_entity.id
_entity.type
_entity.pdbx_description
1 polymer ?
#
loop_
_entity_poly.entity_id
_entity_poly.type
_entity_poly.pdbx_seq_one_letter_code
_entity_poly.pdbx_strand_id
1 'polypeptide(L)'
;AALMWLSVPAAHAGDIKAGKATAGAHCVQCHEADDWEGEDAASLESLIRDIVAGKVKHRQKIELSPVEITNIAAYWSESSR
;
A
#
# COMPACT_ATOMS: atom_id res chain seq x y z
N ALA A 1 -25.76 -10.16 23.58
CA ALA A 1 -25.32 -9.97 23.11
C ALA A 1 -24.39 -9.76 22.42
N ALA A 2 -24.22 -9.72 22.33
CA ALA A 2 -23.43 -9.56 21.75
C ALA A 2 -22.70 -9.52 20.94
N LEU A 3 -22.50 -9.40 20.80
CA LEU A 3 -21.82 -9.28 20.13
C LEU A 3 -21.08 -9.04 19.32
N MET A 4 -21.00 -8.93 19.22
CA MET A 4 -20.41 -8.65 18.55
C MET A 4 -19.68 -8.38 17.89
N TRP A 5 -19.50 -8.23 17.95
CA TRP A 5 -18.77 -7.86 17.34
C TRP A 5 -17.96 -7.91 16.72
N LEU A 6 -17.81 -8.09 16.86
CA LEU A 6 -16.97 -8.18 16.36
C LEU A 6 -16.46 -8.19 15.48
N SER A 7 -16.29 -8.27 15.20
CA SER A 7 -15.92 -8.18 14.27
C SER A 7 -15.21 -7.30 13.75
N VAL A 8 -14.38 -7.29 13.67
CA VAL A 8 -13.67 -6.44 13.27
C VAL A 8 -12.78 -6.74 12.41
N PRO A 9 -12.81 -6.84 11.53
CA PRO A 9 -12.06 -7.10 10.53
C PRO A 9 -11.06 -6.28 10.28
N ALA A 10 -11.05 -5.39 10.75
CA ALA A 10 -10.17 -4.50 10.35
C ALA A 10 -8.85 -4.82 10.36
N ALA A 11 -8.48 -5.75 10.90
CA ALA A 11 -7.14 -6.01 10.93
C ALA A 11 -6.55 -6.34 9.65
N HIS A 12 -7.20 -6.29 8.64
CA HIS A 12 -6.65 -6.71 7.45
C HIS A 12 -5.69 -5.77 6.88
N ALA A 13 -4.89 -6.26 5.98
CA ALA A 13 -3.80 -5.55 5.43
C ALA A 13 -4.16 -4.70 4.24
N GLY A 14 -5.38 -4.49 4.00
CA GLY A 14 -5.79 -3.69 2.89
C GLY A 14 -6.32 -4.52 1.74
N ASP A 15 -6.86 -3.86 0.75
CA ASP A 15 -7.51 -4.50 -0.38
C ASP A 15 -6.52 -4.60 -1.53
N ILE A 16 -6.08 -5.81 -1.85
CA ILE A 16 -5.09 -6.04 -2.89
C ILE A 16 -5.61 -5.61 -4.25
N LYS A 17 -6.88 -5.87 -4.53
CA LYS A 17 -7.45 -5.53 -5.81
C LYS A 17 -7.53 -4.02 -6.00
N ALA A 18 -7.95 -3.31 -4.98
CA ALA A 18 -7.98 -1.87 -5.03
C ALA A 18 -6.58 -1.29 -5.11
N GLY A 19 -5.63 -1.91 -4.43
CA GLY A 19 -4.24 -1.50 -4.47
C GLY A 19 -3.65 -1.65 -5.86
N LYS A 20 -4.01 -2.72 -6.55
CA LYS A 20 -3.55 -2.93 -7.92
C LYS A 20 -4.01 -1.81 -8.83
N ALA A 21 -5.27 -1.42 -8.70
CA ALA A 21 -5.80 -0.34 -9.54
C ALA A 21 -5.11 0.98 -9.27
N THR A 22 -4.91 1.31 -7.99
CA THR A 22 -4.28 2.57 -7.64
C THR A 22 -2.80 2.58 -8.01
N ALA A 23 -2.10 1.47 -7.79
CA ALA A 23 -0.71 1.37 -8.19
C ALA A 23 -0.57 1.47 -9.70
N GLY A 24 -1.53 0.91 -10.44
CA GLY A 24 -1.52 1.00 -11.88
C GLY A 24 -1.59 2.45 -12.37
N ALA A 25 -2.27 3.30 -11.61
CA ALA A 25 -2.40 4.68 -11.99
C ALA A 25 -1.17 5.52 -11.60
N HIS A 26 -0.48 5.14 -10.53
CA HIS A 26 0.54 6.02 -9.96
C HIS A 26 1.94 5.44 -9.90
N CYS A 27 2.10 4.15 -9.93
CA CYS A 27 3.38 3.51 -9.64
C CYS A 27 4.04 2.77 -10.79
N VAL A 28 3.24 2.07 -11.59
CA VAL A 28 3.81 1.15 -12.57
C VAL A 28 4.52 1.80 -13.74
N GLN A 29 4.41 3.09 -13.90
CA GLN A 29 5.16 3.76 -14.96
C GLN A 29 6.66 3.71 -14.70
N CYS A 30 7.05 3.61 -13.44
CA CYS A 30 8.45 3.63 -13.04
C CYS A 30 8.87 2.43 -12.22
N HIS A 31 7.91 1.68 -11.68
CA HIS A 31 8.21 0.59 -10.75
C HIS A 31 7.62 -0.73 -11.20
N GLU A 32 8.29 -1.81 -10.83
CA GLU A 32 7.82 -3.16 -11.08
C GLU A 32 7.79 -3.90 -9.76
N ALA A 33 7.09 -5.02 -9.74
CA ALA A 33 6.95 -5.81 -8.51
C ALA A 33 8.30 -6.20 -7.91
N ASP A 34 9.29 -6.47 -8.75
CA ASP A 34 10.60 -6.89 -8.27
C ASP A 34 11.29 -5.81 -7.45
N ASP A 35 10.91 -4.56 -7.63
CA ASP A 35 11.50 -3.47 -6.86
C ASP A 35 11.24 -3.62 -5.37
N TRP A 36 10.23 -4.37 -5.00
CA TRP A 36 9.79 -4.50 -3.61
C TRP A 36 10.09 -5.88 -3.04
N GLU A 37 10.88 -6.67 -3.74
CA GLU A 37 11.18 -8.02 -3.30
C GLU A 37 11.80 -8.00 -1.91
N GLY A 38 11.29 -8.81 -1.02
CA GLY A 38 11.79 -8.85 0.34
C GLY A 38 11.13 -7.88 1.31
N GLU A 39 10.29 -6.98 0.82
CA GLU A 39 9.62 -6.02 1.68
C GLU A 39 8.25 -6.53 2.08
N ASP A 40 7.88 -6.32 3.33
CA ASP A 40 6.54 -6.69 3.73
C ASP A 40 5.61 -5.48 3.63
N ALA A 41 4.31 -5.72 3.82
CA ALA A 41 3.32 -4.67 3.65
C ALA A 41 3.54 -3.50 4.61
N ALA A 42 3.94 -3.79 5.84
CA ALA A 42 4.16 -2.73 6.83
C ALA A 42 5.30 -1.82 6.43
N SER A 43 6.39 -2.40 5.94
CA SER A 43 7.54 -1.61 5.50
C SER A 43 7.19 -0.77 4.28
N LEU A 44 6.45 -1.35 3.33
CA LEU A 44 6.04 -0.62 2.14
C LEU A 44 5.08 0.51 2.49
N GLU A 45 4.17 0.25 3.41
CA GLU A 45 3.22 1.28 3.83
C GLU A 45 3.95 2.47 4.43
N SER A 46 4.93 2.20 5.29
CA SER A 46 5.71 3.26 5.91
C SER A 46 6.48 4.06 4.87
N LEU A 47 7.08 3.38 3.91
CA LEU A 47 7.83 4.06 2.86
C LEU A 47 6.92 4.92 2.00
N ILE A 48 5.78 4.41 1.61
CA ILE A 48 4.84 5.17 0.77
C ILE A 48 4.32 6.39 1.52
N ARG A 49 4.04 6.23 2.81
CA ARG A 49 3.63 7.38 3.62
C ARG A 49 4.68 8.46 3.65
N ASP A 50 5.94 8.07 3.78
CA ASP A 50 7.02 9.04 3.82
C ASP A 50 7.18 9.74 2.48
N ILE A 51 6.97 9.03 1.38
CA ILE A 51 7.03 9.63 0.05
C ILE A 51 5.90 10.65 -0.11
N VAL A 52 4.69 10.27 0.28
CA VAL A 52 3.54 11.15 0.15
C VAL A 52 3.68 12.38 1.04
N ALA A 53 4.28 12.21 2.21
CA ALA A 53 4.49 13.31 3.13
C ALA A 53 5.65 14.22 2.74
N GLY A 54 6.41 13.84 1.73
CA GLY A 54 7.55 14.63 1.29
C GLY A 54 8.81 14.40 2.10
N LYS A 55 8.84 13.39 2.93
CA LYS A 55 10.03 13.11 3.75
C LYS A 55 11.11 12.38 2.99
N VAL A 56 10.73 11.70 1.91
CA VAL A 56 11.67 10.97 1.08
C VAL A 56 11.60 11.58 -0.30
N LYS A 57 12.75 11.84 -0.90
CA LYS A 57 12.79 12.42 -2.22
C LYS A 57 12.23 11.44 -3.25
N HIS A 58 11.33 11.90 -4.06
CA HIS A 58 10.71 11.06 -5.06
C HIS A 58 10.52 11.88 -6.32
N ARG A 59 10.73 11.24 -7.48
CA ARG A 59 10.71 11.95 -8.74
C ARG A 59 9.39 12.68 -8.98
N GLN A 60 8.29 12.02 -8.69
CA GLN A 60 6.99 12.62 -8.87
C GLN A 60 6.31 12.79 -7.53
N LYS A 61 5.57 13.87 -7.40
CA LYS A 61 4.76 14.05 -6.21
C LYS A 61 3.53 13.16 -6.34
N ILE A 62 3.26 12.40 -5.31
CA ILE A 62 2.13 11.48 -5.31
C ILE A 62 1.20 11.85 -4.17
N GLU A 63 -0.10 11.91 -4.45
CA GLU A 63 -1.08 12.20 -3.43
C GLU A 63 -1.99 10.99 -3.26
N LEU A 64 -1.99 10.42 -2.07
CA LEU A 64 -2.75 9.23 -1.78
C LEU A 64 -3.37 9.35 -0.39
N SER A 65 -4.56 8.80 -0.24
CA SER A 65 -5.18 8.74 1.08
C SER A 65 -4.55 7.60 1.89
N PRO A 66 -4.71 7.60 3.21
CA PRO A 66 -4.18 6.50 4.02
C PRO A 66 -4.69 5.12 3.58
N VAL A 67 -5.95 5.03 3.16
CA VAL A 67 -6.50 3.76 2.70
C VAL A 67 -5.83 3.32 1.42
N GLU A 68 -5.61 4.26 0.50
CA GLU A 68 -4.92 3.94 -0.75
C GLU A 68 -3.51 3.45 -0.49
N ILE A 69 -2.81 4.07 0.44
CA ILE A 69 -1.46 3.66 0.79
C ILE A 69 -1.46 2.23 1.33
N THR A 70 -2.38 1.92 2.23
CA THR A 70 -2.48 0.58 2.79
C THR A 70 -2.78 -0.45 1.70
N ASN A 71 -3.67 -0.12 0.78
CA ASN A 71 -4.03 -1.02 -0.30
C ASN A 71 -2.87 -1.26 -1.26
N ILE A 72 -2.13 -0.21 -1.61
CA ILE A 72 -0.99 -0.34 -2.49
C ILE A 72 0.09 -1.19 -1.84
N ALA A 73 0.36 -0.96 -0.57
CA ALA A 73 1.37 -1.74 0.14
C ALA A 73 1.00 -3.21 0.16
N ALA A 74 -0.27 -3.53 0.38
CA ALA A 74 -0.73 -4.91 0.36
C ALA A 74 -0.55 -5.53 -1.02
N TYR A 75 -0.89 -4.80 -2.06
CA TYR A 75 -0.75 -5.29 -3.42
C TYR A 75 0.72 -5.55 -3.78
N TRP A 76 1.59 -4.58 -3.53
CA TRP A 76 3.00 -4.74 -3.87
C TRP A 76 3.66 -5.85 -3.06
N SER A 77 3.31 -5.95 -1.78
CA SER A 77 3.87 -7.00 -0.93
C SER A 77 3.49 -8.38 -1.46
N GLU A 78 2.25 -8.53 -1.89
CA GLU A 78 1.79 -9.81 -2.41
C GLU A 78 2.41 -10.09 -3.77
N SER A 79 2.52 -9.09 -4.61
CA SER A 79 3.02 -9.27 -5.98
C SER A 79 4.51 -9.55 -6.05
N SER A 80 5.25 -9.14 -5.04
CA SER A 80 6.70 -9.27 -5.08
C SER A 80 7.20 -10.53 -4.37
N ARG A 81 6.32 -11.38 -3.91
CA ARG A 81 6.72 -12.61 -3.24
C ARG A 81 7.30 -13.64 -4.16
#